data_f493cf17aa5a6b4fdaf437789ceb2847
#
_entry.id   f493cf17aa5a6b4fdaf437789ceb2847
#
_cell.length_a   1.000
_cell.length_b   1.000
_cell.length_c   1.000
_cell.angle_alpha   90.00
_cell.angle_beta   90.00
_cell.angle_gamma   90.00
#
_symmetry.space_group_name_H-M   'P 1'
#
loop_
_entity.id
_entity.type
_entity.pdbx_description
1 polymer ?
#
loop_
_entity_poly.entity_id
_entity_poly.type
_entity_poly.pdbx_seq_one_letter_code
_entity_poly.pdbx_strand_id
1 'polypeptide(L)'
;AGQSIMGPFYCPADGTVYIDLSFYDDMKDKLGADGDFAQGYVIAHEVGHHVQKLLGIEPKVRQLQQNATQAEVNRLSVRMELQADCFAGVWGHSMQQQGVLETGDLEEALNAAQAIGDDRLQQQSQGRVVPDSFTH
;
A
#
# COMPACT_ATOMS: atom_id res chain seq x y z
N ALA A 1 -3.83 4.02 -16.91
CA ALA A 1 -2.89 3.10 -16.31
C ALA A 1 -1.86 3.86 -15.48
N GLY A 2 -1.45 3.27 -14.36
CA GLY A 2 -0.44 3.84 -13.49
C GLY A 2 0.94 3.84 -14.12
N GLN A 3 1.84 4.67 -13.59
CA GLN A 3 3.23 4.74 -14.03
C GLN A 3 4.12 4.01 -13.03
N SER A 4 5.20 3.40 -13.51
CA SER A 4 6.15 2.65 -12.67
C SER A 4 6.73 3.48 -11.52
N ILE A 5 6.90 4.78 -11.70
CA ILE A 5 7.41 5.68 -10.66
C ILE A 5 6.49 5.78 -9.45
N MET A 6 5.23 5.37 -9.58
CA MET A 6 4.26 5.36 -8.47
C MET A 6 4.40 4.12 -7.58
N GLY A 7 5.20 3.15 -8.00
CA GLY A 7 5.29 1.85 -7.35
C GLY A 7 4.03 1.03 -7.56
N PRO A 8 3.82 -0.02 -6.77
CA PRO A 8 2.60 -0.81 -6.82
C PRO A 8 1.41 0.00 -6.36
N PHE A 9 0.25 -0.24 -6.96
CA PHE A 9 -0.97 0.44 -6.55
C PHE A 9 -2.20 -0.40 -6.86
N TYR A 10 -3.29 -0.08 -6.19
CA TYR A 10 -4.61 -0.65 -6.43
C TYR A 10 -5.51 0.40 -7.08
N CYS A 11 -6.24 -0.01 -8.12
CA CYS A 11 -7.23 0.85 -8.78
C CYS A 11 -8.64 0.39 -8.42
N PRO A 12 -9.38 1.11 -7.55
CA PRO A 12 -10.74 0.72 -7.17
C PRO A 12 -11.71 0.71 -8.35
N ALA A 13 -11.48 1.54 -9.35
CA ALA A 13 -12.38 1.67 -10.49
C ALA A 13 -12.47 0.38 -11.31
N ASP A 14 -11.37 -0.36 -11.47
CA ASP A 14 -11.36 -1.63 -12.22
C ASP A 14 -11.10 -2.85 -11.33
N GLY A 15 -10.86 -2.65 -10.03
CA GLY A 15 -10.62 -3.74 -9.09
C GLY A 15 -9.30 -4.48 -9.33
N THR A 16 -8.30 -3.81 -9.86
CA THR A 16 -7.05 -4.43 -10.31
C THR A 16 -5.85 -3.89 -9.52
N VAL A 17 -4.96 -4.80 -9.12
CA VAL A 17 -3.65 -4.46 -8.57
C VAL A 17 -2.65 -4.36 -9.72
N TYR A 18 -1.89 -3.27 -9.76
CA TYR A 18 -0.87 -3.01 -10.77
C TYR A 18 0.50 -3.00 -10.12
N ILE A 19 1.41 -3.79 -10.65
CA ILE A 19 2.77 -3.91 -10.16
C ILE A 19 3.74 -3.86 -11.33
N ASP A 20 4.68 -2.91 -11.28
CA ASP A 20 5.82 -2.90 -12.19
C ASP A 20 6.94 -3.70 -11.52
N LEU A 21 7.41 -4.73 -12.18
CA LEU A 21 8.44 -5.60 -11.63
C LEU A 21 9.76 -4.88 -11.35
N SER A 22 10.03 -3.77 -12.04
CA SER A 22 11.20 -2.92 -11.75
C SER A 22 11.16 -2.33 -10.34
N PHE A 23 9.97 -2.23 -9.73
CA PHE A 23 9.83 -1.78 -8.35
C PHE A 23 10.56 -2.71 -7.38
N TYR A 24 10.55 -4.01 -7.63
CA TYR A 24 11.26 -4.97 -6.77
C TYR A 24 12.77 -4.79 -6.84
N ASP A 25 13.30 -4.42 -8.00
CA ASP A 25 14.71 -4.06 -8.14
C ASP A 25 15.03 -2.79 -7.33
N ASP A 26 14.15 -1.80 -7.38
CA ASP A 26 14.27 -0.58 -6.58
C ASP A 26 14.21 -0.87 -5.08
N MET A 27 13.34 -1.77 -4.65
CA MET A 27 13.26 -2.20 -3.24
C MET A 27 14.59 -2.78 -2.79
N LYS A 28 15.19 -3.63 -3.60
CA LYS A 28 16.48 -4.25 -3.31
C LYS A 28 17.60 -3.21 -3.22
N ASP A 29 17.70 -2.34 -4.22
CA ASP A 29 18.82 -1.42 -4.37
C ASP A 29 18.75 -0.23 -3.41
N LYS A 30 17.55 0.30 -3.17
CA LYS A 30 17.36 1.54 -2.39
C LYS A 30 16.90 1.31 -0.97
N LEU A 31 16.14 0.24 -0.72
CA LEU A 31 15.51 0.00 0.56
C LEU A 31 16.09 -1.22 1.30
N GLY A 32 16.96 -1.97 0.65
CA GLY A 32 17.53 -3.19 1.22
C GLY A 32 16.50 -4.29 1.47
N ALA A 33 15.32 -4.18 0.87
CA ALA A 33 14.20 -5.10 1.06
C ALA A 33 14.08 -6.02 -0.15
N ASP A 34 14.97 -6.99 -0.25
CA ASP A 34 15.05 -7.90 -1.39
C ASP A 34 14.44 -9.28 -1.12
N GLY A 35 13.90 -9.49 0.08
CA GLY A 35 13.32 -10.78 0.45
C GLY A 35 11.94 -11.00 -0.16
N ASP A 36 11.62 -12.26 -0.42
CA ASP A 36 10.32 -12.67 -0.96
C ASP A 36 9.17 -12.23 -0.06
N PHE A 37 9.39 -12.23 1.26
CA PHE A 37 8.37 -11.81 2.21
C PHE A 37 8.03 -10.33 2.06
N ALA A 38 9.02 -9.46 1.90
CA ALA A 38 8.78 -8.04 1.69
C ALA A 38 8.00 -7.78 0.40
N GLN A 39 8.33 -8.49 -0.67
CA GLN A 39 7.58 -8.41 -1.93
C GLN A 39 6.15 -8.89 -1.76
N GLY A 40 5.95 -10.01 -1.09
CA GLY A 40 4.61 -10.53 -0.78
C GLY A 40 3.81 -9.59 0.10
N TYR A 41 4.45 -8.93 1.06
CA TYR A 41 3.82 -7.93 1.92
C TYR A 41 3.24 -6.77 1.10
N VAL A 42 4.00 -6.26 0.13
CA VAL A 42 3.54 -5.17 -0.73
C VAL A 42 2.30 -5.60 -1.51
N ILE A 43 2.30 -6.79 -2.08
CA ILE A 43 1.14 -7.35 -2.78
C ILE A 43 -0.05 -7.49 -1.83
N ALA A 44 0.18 -8.01 -0.62
CA ALA A 44 -0.87 -8.18 0.39
C ALA A 44 -1.48 -6.84 0.81
N HIS A 45 -0.67 -5.78 0.90
CA HIS A 45 -1.15 -4.43 1.16
C HIS A 45 -2.12 -3.96 0.06
N GLU A 46 -1.75 -4.15 -1.21
CA GLU A 46 -2.61 -3.76 -2.32
C GLU A 46 -3.89 -4.60 -2.38
N VAL A 47 -3.80 -5.90 -2.09
CA VAL A 47 -4.98 -6.75 -1.93
C VAL A 47 -5.86 -6.26 -0.78
N GLY A 48 -5.25 -5.74 0.28
CA GLY A 48 -5.96 -5.10 1.39
C GLY A 48 -6.88 -3.97 0.92
N HIS A 49 -6.43 -3.15 -0.02
CA HIS A 49 -7.27 -2.11 -0.63
C HIS A 49 -8.44 -2.71 -1.41
N HIS A 50 -8.23 -3.84 -2.08
CA HIS A 50 -9.33 -4.54 -2.75
C HIS A 50 -10.35 -5.04 -1.73
N VAL A 51 -9.91 -5.58 -0.61
CA VAL A 51 -10.79 -6.01 0.48
C VAL A 51 -11.61 -4.82 1.00
N GLN A 52 -10.99 -3.65 1.14
CA GLN A 52 -11.71 -2.42 1.55
C GLN A 52 -12.83 -2.09 0.58
N LYS A 53 -12.60 -2.25 -0.72
CA LYS A 53 -13.65 -2.05 -1.72
C LYS A 53 -14.77 -3.08 -1.56
N LEU A 54 -14.43 -4.35 -1.42
CA LEU A 54 -15.42 -5.43 -1.29
C LEU A 54 -16.27 -5.30 -0.03
N LEU A 55 -15.71 -4.79 1.06
CA LEU A 55 -16.42 -4.57 2.32
C LEU A 55 -17.23 -3.26 2.34
N GLY A 56 -17.14 -2.45 1.29
CA GLY A 56 -17.83 -1.17 1.21
C GLY A 56 -17.14 -0.04 1.96
N ILE A 57 -15.95 -0.27 2.51
CA ILE A 57 -15.19 0.74 3.27
C ILE A 57 -14.67 1.83 2.33
N GLU A 58 -14.05 1.43 1.21
CA GLU A 58 -13.48 2.37 0.24
C GLU A 58 -14.53 3.35 -0.32
N PRO A 59 -15.69 2.88 -0.82
CA PRO A 59 -16.73 3.79 -1.31
C PRO A 59 -17.24 4.75 -0.23
N LYS A 60 -17.38 4.27 1.01
CA LYS A 60 -17.82 5.10 2.14
C LYS A 60 -16.82 6.20 2.46
N VAL A 61 -15.53 5.86 2.51
CA VAL A 61 -14.48 6.84 2.76
C VAL A 61 -14.45 7.89 1.65
N ARG A 62 -14.54 7.46 0.39
CA ARG A 62 -14.58 8.37 -0.75
C ARG A 62 -15.75 9.34 -0.64
N GLN A 63 -16.92 8.86 -0.23
CA GLN A 63 -18.12 9.70 -0.02
C GLN A 63 -17.86 10.74 1.07
N LEU A 64 -17.25 10.34 2.19
CA LEU A 64 -16.91 11.25 3.27
C LEU A 64 -15.90 12.31 2.85
N GLN A 65 -14.98 11.96 1.95
CA GLN A 65 -13.95 12.88 1.45
C GLN A 65 -14.50 13.97 0.53
N GLN A 66 -15.64 13.74 -0.11
CA GLN A 66 -16.21 14.70 -1.09
C GLN A 66 -16.51 16.07 -0.50
N ASN A 67 -16.92 16.14 0.76
CA ASN A 67 -17.30 17.39 1.44
C ASN A 67 -16.35 17.71 2.60
N ALA A 68 -15.20 17.06 2.67
CA ALA A 68 -14.26 17.22 3.77
C ALA A 68 -13.21 18.28 3.45
N THR A 69 -12.60 18.85 4.51
CA THR A 69 -11.43 19.71 4.36
C THR A 69 -10.24 18.87 3.88
N GLN A 70 -9.22 19.53 3.33
CA GLN A 70 -8.01 18.84 2.89
C GLN A 70 -7.36 18.04 4.05
N ALA A 71 -7.35 18.61 5.24
CA ALA A 71 -6.80 17.92 6.42
C ALA A 71 -7.58 16.65 6.74
N GLU A 72 -8.90 16.68 6.62
CA GLU A 72 -9.75 15.49 6.85
C GLU A 72 -9.57 14.44 5.76
N VAL A 73 -9.47 14.88 4.50
CA VAL A 73 -9.16 13.98 3.38
C VAL A 73 -7.86 13.23 3.65
N ASN A 74 -6.82 13.95 4.08
CA ASN A 74 -5.53 13.36 4.37
C ASN A 74 -5.61 12.36 5.54
N ARG A 75 -6.34 12.69 6.60
CA ARG A 75 -6.51 11.78 7.74
C ARG A 75 -7.23 10.49 7.33
N LEU A 76 -8.28 10.61 6.52
CA LEU A 76 -9.00 9.44 6.02
C LEU A 76 -8.12 8.58 5.12
N SER A 77 -7.31 9.22 4.26
CA SER A 77 -6.35 8.50 3.41
C SER A 77 -5.32 7.73 4.24
N VAL A 78 -4.78 8.34 5.29
CA VAL A 78 -3.83 7.67 6.19
C VAL A 78 -4.48 6.47 6.86
N ARG A 79 -5.71 6.60 7.31
CA ARG A 79 -6.45 5.48 7.92
C ARG A 79 -6.66 4.32 6.95
N MET A 80 -6.97 4.65 5.70
CA MET A 80 -7.12 3.64 4.64
C MET A 80 -5.81 2.86 4.45
N GLU A 81 -4.69 3.57 4.41
CA GLU A 81 -3.38 2.94 4.25
C GLU A 81 -3.01 2.08 5.45
N LEU A 82 -3.24 2.58 6.65
CA LEU A 82 -2.97 1.82 7.88
C LEU A 82 -3.83 0.56 7.98
N GLN A 83 -5.09 0.62 7.54
CA GLN A 83 -5.94 -0.56 7.51
C GLN A 83 -5.45 -1.58 6.47
N ALA A 84 -5.00 -1.13 5.31
CA ALA A 84 -4.41 -2.02 4.31
C ALA A 84 -3.14 -2.69 4.86
N ASP A 85 -2.30 -1.94 5.60
CA ASP A 85 -1.16 -2.49 6.31
C ASP A 85 -1.58 -3.53 7.34
N CYS A 86 -2.67 -3.29 8.05
CA CYS A 86 -3.21 -4.24 9.02
C CYS A 86 -3.62 -5.55 8.32
N PHE A 87 -4.29 -5.48 7.18
CA PHE A 87 -4.64 -6.67 6.40
C PHE A 87 -3.38 -7.41 5.93
N ALA A 88 -2.36 -6.68 5.48
CA ALA A 88 -1.09 -7.28 5.12
C ALA A 88 -0.42 -7.97 6.33
N GLY A 89 -0.56 -7.39 7.52
CA GLY A 89 -0.08 -7.99 8.77
C GLY A 89 -0.80 -9.29 9.11
N VAL A 90 -2.09 -9.38 8.84
CA VAL A 90 -2.86 -10.63 8.99
C VAL A 90 -2.31 -11.71 8.06
N TRP A 91 -2.04 -11.36 6.81
CA TRP A 91 -1.38 -12.27 5.87
C TRP A 91 -0.02 -12.71 6.40
N GLY A 92 0.80 -11.77 6.89
CA GLY A 92 2.11 -12.07 7.45
C GLY A 92 2.06 -13.01 8.65
N HIS A 93 1.07 -12.83 9.52
CA HIS A 93 0.85 -13.73 10.65
C HIS A 93 0.52 -15.15 10.18
N SER A 94 -0.32 -15.27 9.15
CA SER A 94 -0.63 -16.57 8.54
C SER A 94 0.63 -17.23 7.97
N MET A 95 1.50 -16.47 7.33
CA MET A 95 2.78 -16.99 6.82
C MET A 95 3.69 -17.45 7.96
N GLN A 96 3.72 -16.73 9.08
CA GLN A 96 4.48 -17.14 10.25
C GLN A 96 3.98 -18.49 10.80
N GLN A 97 2.67 -18.66 10.89
CA GLN A 97 2.06 -19.91 11.36
C GLN A 97 2.39 -21.09 10.44
N GLN A 98 2.59 -20.85 9.15
CA GLN A 98 2.98 -21.88 8.19
C GLN A 98 4.49 -22.15 8.17
N GLY A 99 5.27 -21.44 8.97
CA GLY A 99 6.72 -21.62 9.07
C GLY A 99 7.50 -21.13 7.86
N VAL A 100 6.95 -20.22 7.07
CA VAL A 100 7.60 -19.70 5.85
C VAL A 100 8.48 -18.49 6.10
N LEU A 101 8.38 -17.85 7.27
CA LEU A 101 9.18 -16.68 7.60
C LEU A 101 10.62 -17.06 7.97
N GLU A 102 11.56 -16.28 7.43
CA GLU A 102 12.98 -16.38 7.77
C GLU A 102 13.35 -15.20 8.69
N THR A 103 14.51 -15.34 9.36
CA THR A 103 15.04 -14.28 10.20
C THR A 103 15.25 -13.00 9.39
N GLY A 104 14.71 -11.88 9.89
CA GLY A 104 14.83 -10.58 9.22
C GLY A 104 13.69 -10.23 8.26
N ASP A 105 12.84 -11.17 7.89
CA ASP A 105 11.74 -10.95 6.95
C ASP A 105 10.77 -9.88 7.45
N LEU A 106 10.39 -9.94 8.71
CA LEU A 106 9.48 -8.95 9.30
C LEU A 106 10.06 -7.55 9.25
N GLU A 107 11.33 -7.40 9.61
CA GLU A 107 12.01 -6.12 9.57
C GLU A 107 12.10 -5.55 8.16
N GLU A 108 12.41 -6.39 7.17
CA GLU A 108 12.45 -5.99 5.77
C GLU A 108 11.07 -5.50 5.29
N ALA A 109 9.99 -6.20 5.68
CA ALA A 109 8.63 -5.81 5.33
C ALA A 109 8.25 -4.48 5.94
N LEU A 110 8.59 -4.25 7.22
CA LEU A 110 8.32 -2.99 7.89
C LEU A 110 9.09 -1.82 7.27
N ASN A 111 10.34 -2.05 6.88
CA ASN A 111 11.14 -1.04 6.19
C ASN A 111 10.53 -0.69 4.82
N ALA A 112 10.08 -1.67 4.08
CA ALA A 112 9.40 -1.45 2.80
C ALA A 112 8.11 -0.66 2.97
N ALA A 113 7.30 -1.00 3.96
CA ALA A 113 6.05 -0.29 4.27
C ALA A 113 6.32 1.17 4.62
N GLN A 114 7.32 1.43 5.43
CA GLN A 114 7.68 2.79 5.83
C GLN A 114 8.15 3.61 4.62
N ALA A 115 9.00 3.04 3.79
CA ALA A 115 9.53 3.74 2.62
C ALA A 115 8.44 4.10 1.62
N ILE A 116 7.49 3.20 1.37
CA ILE A 116 6.33 3.46 0.51
C ILE A 116 5.46 4.57 1.10
N GLY A 117 5.24 4.53 2.41
CA GLY A 117 4.49 5.57 3.12
C GLY A 117 5.16 6.94 3.03
N ASP A 118 6.47 6.99 3.20
CA ASP A 118 7.24 8.25 3.12
C ASP A 118 7.18 8.83 1.69
N ASP A 119 7.33 8.00 0.66
CA ASP A 119 7.22 8.44 -0.72
C ASP A 119 5.86 9.07 -1.01
N ARG A 120 4.80 8.48 -0.48
CA ARG A 120 3.46 9.02 -0.63
C ARG A 120 3.29 10.36 0.05
N LEU A 121 3.80 10.51 1.27
CA LEU A 121 3.75 11.77 2.00
C LEU A 121 4.50 12.87 1.26
N GLN A 122 5.66 12.56 0.67
CA GLN A 122 6.42 13.50 -0.14
C GLN A 122 5.65 13.93 -1.38
N GLN A 123 5.00 13.01 -2.08
CA GLN A 123 4.19 13.33 -3.24
C GLN A 123 3.03 14.26 -2.88
N GLN A 124 2.37 14.01 -1.75
CA GLN A 124 1.30 14.88 -1.27
C GLN A 124 1.81 16.28 -0.90
N SER A 125 2.95 16.36 -0.24
CA SER A 125 3.53 17.65 0.17
C SER A 125 4.01 18.49 -1.01
N GLN A 126 4.37 17.85 -2.13
CA GLN A 126 4.80 18.53 -3.36
C GLN A 126 3.62 18.94 -4.26
N GLY A 127 2.38 18.77 -3.81
CA GLY A 127 1.20 19.16 -4.58
C GLY A 127 0.91 18.27 -5.77
N ARG A 128 1.56 17.13 -5.88
CA ARG A 128 1.24 16.14 -6.91
C ARG A 128 -0.04 15.42 -6.52
N VAL A 129 -1.07 15.66 -7.30
CA VAL A 129 -2.36 15.02 -7.08
C VAL A 129 -2.28 13.58 -7.59
N VAL A 130 -2.31 12.63 -6.67
CA VAL A 130 -2.61 11.24 -7.06
C VAL A 130 -4.10 11.21 -7.37
N PRO A 131 -4.51 10.73 -8.55
CA PRO A 131 -5.94 10.62 -8.86
C PRO A 131 -6.66 9.86 -7.74
N ASP A 132 -7.86 10.31 -7.37
CA ASP A 132 -8.66 9.73 -6.29
C ASP A 132 -8.92 8.23 -6.47
N SER A 133 -8.73 7.72 -7.69
CA SER A 133 -8.93 6.31 -8.03
C SER A 133 -7.73 5.42 -7.73
N PHE A 134 -6.59 5.97 -7.29
CA PHE A 134 -5.37 5.21 -7.06
C PHE A 134 -4.93 5.28 -5.59
N THR A 135 -4.56 4.12 -5.04
CA THR A 135 -4.00 3.98 -3.68
C THR A 135 -2.80 3.03 -3.74
N HIS A 136 -1.86 3.28 -2.85
CA HIS A 136 -0.77 2.32 -2.61
C HIS A 136 -1.24 1.21 -1.70
#